data_e0f8f6cfbdda43df45b7cf6fd2d89c5c
#
_entry.id   e0f8f6cfbdda43df45b7cf6fd2d89c5c
#
_cell.length_a   1.000
_cell.length_b   1.000
_cell.length_c   1.000
_cell.angle_alpha   90.00
_cell.angle_beta   90.00
_cell.angle_gamma   90.00
#
_symmetry.space_group_name_H-M   'P 1'
#
loop_
_entity.id
_entity.type
_entity.pdbx_description
1 polymer ?
#
loop_
_entity_poly.entity_id
_entity_poly.type
_entity_poly.pdbx_seq_one_letter_code
_entity_poly.pdbx_strand_id
1 'polypeptide(L)'
;HEDPRRQRQMCIRDSRKEENIHARTIHLHPKQVGGAILSLDKMIPEDEWLWAGTNWKKHINKSIVDSISGVILKSRDPDKLCSQWELALGKKRDPGEIFNISLDQSNISFVHDKNSIEDGIHAFIVKALNREKIIENAKLKGLLVNEEITVGGVKIILD
;
A
#
# COMPACT_ATOMS: atom_id res chain seq x y z
N HIS A 1 -37.48 2.03 -4.22
CA HIS A 1 -36.48 1.36 -5.06
C HIS A 1 -35.13 1.87 -4.60
N GLU A 2 -34.43 1.09 -3.77
CA GLU A 2 -33.03 1.35 -3.45
C GLU A 2 -32.18 1.05 -4.69
N ASP A 3 -31.31 1.99 -5.04
CA ASP A 3 -30.39 1.87 -6.17
C ASP A 3 -29.46 0.65 -5.98
N PRO A 4 -29.52 -0.37 -6.86
CA PRO A 4 -28.68 -1.57 -6.76
C PRO A 4 -27.18 -1.28 -6.77
N ARG A 5 -26.77 -0.07 -7.16
CA ARG A 5 -25.36 0.38 -7.15
C ARG A 5 -24.86 0.71 -5.76
N ARG A 6 -25.73 1.04 -4.79
CA ARG A 6 -25.35 1.30 -3.38
C ARG A 6 -25.02 0.05 -2.58
N GLN A 7 -25.50 -1.12 -2.98
CA GLN A 7 -25.27 -2.38 -2.25
C GLN A 7 -23.91 -3.04 -2.53
N ARG A 8 -23.12 -2.53 -3.50
CA ARG A 8 -21.86 -3.18 -3.91
C ARG A 8 -20.61 -2.69 -3.21
N GLN A 9 -20.67 -1.61 -2.45
CA GLN A 9 -19.55 -1.14 -1.64
C GLN A 9 -19.78 -1.52 -0.18
N MET A 10 -19.40 -2.73 0.21
CA MET A 10 -19.33 -3.11 1.61
C MET A 10 -18.12 -2.43 2.23
N CYS A 11 -18.27 -1.14 2.50
CA CYS A 11 -17.29 -0.37 3.26
C CYS A 11 -17.57 -0.58 4.74
N ILE A 12 -16.65 -1.17 5.46
CA ILE A 12 -16.65 -1.12 6.91
C ILE A 12 -16.17 0.28 7.29
N ARG A 13 -17.06 1.07 7.89
CA ARG A 13 -16.69 2.37 8.48
C ARG A 13 -16.46 2.15 9.95
N ASP A 14 -15.29 2.49 10.41
CA ASP A 14 -14.96 2.49 11.83
C ASP A 14 -14.51 3.88 12.28
N SER A 15 -14.73 4.19 13.55
CA SER A 15 -14.24 5.42 14.16
C SER A 15 -13.76 5.12 15.57
N ARG A 16 -12.53 5.53 15.88
CA ARG A 16 -11.94 5.42 17.21
C ARG A 16 -11.63 6.81 17.75
N LYS A 17 -11.85 6.98 19.04
CA LYS A 17 -11.59 8.23 19.73
C LYS A 17 -10.85 7.94 21.02
N GLU A 18 -9.72 8.59 21.24
CA GLU A 18 -8.98 8.60 22.51
C GLU A 18 -8.63 10.04 22.86
N GLU A 19 -9.07 10.51 24.03
CA GLU A 19 -8.88 11.89 24.49
C GLU A 19 -9.20 12.91 23.38
N ASN A 20 -8.16 13.53 22.78
CA ASN A 20 -8.30 14.53 21.71
C ASN A 20 -7.91 13.98 20.33
N ILE A 21 -7.70 12.67 20.20
CA ILE A 21 -7.33 12.03 18.94
C ILE A 21 -8.53 11.30 18.37
N HIS A 22 -8.85 11.58 17.10
CA HIS A 22 -9.93 10.94 16.37
C HIS A 22 -9.37 10.21 15.15
N ALA A 23 -9.77 8.98 14.96
CA ALA A 23 -9.50 8.23 13.75
C ALA A 23 -10.82 7.90 13.03
N ARG A 24 -10.81 8.02 11.71
CA ARG A 24 -11.88 7.54 10.83
C ARG A 24 -11.25 6.65 9.77
N THR A 25 -11.82 5.50 9.53
CA THR A 25 -11.32 4.56 8.53
C THR A 25 -12.45 4.02 7.66
N ILE A 26 -12.13 3.73 6.41
CA ILE A 26 -12.99 3.04 5.46
C ILE A 26 -12.18 1.90 4.88
N HIS A 27 -12.58 0.66 5.17
CA HIS A 27 -12.00 -0.52 4.54
C HIS A 27 -12.81 -0.89 3.29
N LEU A 28 -12.13 -0.96 2.16
CA LEU A 28 -12.74 -1.42 0.92
C LEU A 28 -12.57 -2.94 0.78
N HIS A 29 -13.63 -3.60 0.35
CA HIS A 29 -13.63 -5.06 0.27
C HIS A 29 -12.67 -5.55 -0.83
N PRO A 30 -11.75 -6.52 -0.55
CA PRO A 30 -10.72 -6.96 -1.51
C PRO A 30 -11.29 -7.47 -2.83
N LYS A 31 -12.48 -8.09 -2.84
CA LYS A 31 -13.14 -8.53 -4.07
C LYS A 31 -13.58 -7.40 -4.99
N GLN A 32 -13.66 -6.17 -4.48
CA GLN A 32 -14.08 -5.00 -5.26
C GLN A 32 -12.89 -4.21 -5.80
N VAL A 33 -11.84 -4.10 -4.99
CA VAL A 33 -10.63 -3.35 -5.35
C VAL A 33 -9.61 -4.24 -6.06
N GLY A 34 -9.49 -5.49 -5.62
CA GLY A 34 -8.49 -6.43 -6.12
C GLY A 34 -7.08 -6.18 -5.56
N GLY A 35 -6.27 -7.20 -5.54
CA GLY A 35 -4.83 -7.13 -5.24
C GLY A 35 -4.45 -6.91 -3.78
N ALA A 36 -5.22 -6.18 -3.00
CA ALA A 36 -4.95 -5.93 -1.59
C ALA A 36 -6.19 -5.50 -0.82
N ILE A 37 -6.11 -5.53 0.51
CA ILE A 37 -7.06 -4.83 1.38
C ILE A 37 -6.66 -3.35 1.36
N LEU A 38 -7.56 -2.49 0.91
CA LEU A 38 -7.34 -1.04 0.89
C LEU A 38 -8.07 -0.39 2.06
N SER A 39 -7.33 0.35 2.88
CA SER A 39 -7.87 1.20 3.93
C SER A 39 -7.61 2.67 3.60
N LEU A 40 -8.63 3.49 3.79
CA LEU A 40 -8.55 4.95 3.72
C LEU A 40 -8.73 5.50 5.12
N ASP A 41 -7.64 5.97 5.70
CA ASP A 41 -7.59 6.39 7.10
C ASP A 41 -7.40 7.91 7.21
N LYS A 42 -8.15 8.53 8.11
CA LYS A 42 -7.97 9.94 8.48
C LYS A 42 -7.78 10.07 9.97
N MET A 43 -6.66 10.67 10.37
CA MET A 43 -6.37 11.03 11.75
C MET A 43 -6.64 12.52 11.99
N ILE A 44 -7.04 12.87 13.20
CA ILE A 44 -7.21 14.25 13.65
C ILE A 44 -6.65 14.31 15.09
N PRO A 45 -5.51 15.01 15.30
CA PRO A 45 -4.63 15.68 14.32
C PRO A 45 -3.99 14.71 13.31
N GLU A 46 -3.56 15.22 12.14
CA GLU A 46 -3.01 14.39 11.05
C GLU A 46 -1.66 13.75 11.39
N ASP A 47 -0.91 14.32 12.32
CA ASP A 47 0.39 13.82 12.78
C ASP A 47 0.29 12.73 13.87
N GLU A 48 -0.91 12.37 14.27
CA GLU A 48 -1.15 11.27 15.21
C GLU A 48 -1.50 9.97 14.46
N TRP A 49 -1.12 8.82 15.05
CA TRP A 49 -1.43 7.50 14.48
C TRP A 49 -1.98 6.57 15.56
N LEU A 50 -3.28 6.69 15.80
CA LEU A 50 -3.96 6.00 16.90
C LEU A 50 -3.81 4.48 16.86
N TRP A 51 -3.75 3.90 15.65
CA TRP A 51 -3.61 2.45 15.45
C TRP A 51 -2.27 1.89 15.91
N ALA A 52 -1.22 2.71 15.96
CA ALA A 52 0.11 2.32 16.42
C ALA A 52 0.31 2.47 17.94
N GLY A 53 -0.69 2.99 18.66
CA GLY A 53 -0.63 3.24 20.10
C GLY A 53 0.06 4.54 20.48
N THR A 54 0.01 4.89 21.77
CA THR A 54 0.44 6.22 22.26
C THR A 54 1.95 6.50 22.17
N ASN A 55 2.77 5.46 22.06
CA ASN A 55 4.24 5.61 22.07
C ASN A 55 4.89 5.45 20.69
N TRP A 56 4.13 5.35 19.61
CA TRP A 56 4.64 5.02 18.30
C TRP A 56 5.75 5.99 17.81
N LYS A 57 5.66 7.28 18.12
CA LYS A 57 6.67 8.29 17.73
C LYS A 57 8.06 7.98 18.29
N LYS A 58 8.16 7.30 19.44
CA LYS A 58 9.44 6.89 20.05
C LYS A 58 10.11 5.73 19.30
N HIS A 59 9.35 5.02 18.49
CA HIS A 59 9.84 3.88 17.71
C HIS A 59 10.13 4.22 16.24
N ILE A 60 9.97 5.48 15.86
CA ILE A 60 10.34 5.93 14.51
C ILE A 60 11.86 5.85 14.37
N ASN A 61 12.33 5.07 13.40
CA ASN A 61 13.73 4.98 13.03
C ASN A 61 13.88 5.14 11.53
N LYS A 62 14.39 6.28 11.10
CA LYS A 62 14.63 6.61 9.70
C LYS A 62 16.12 6.59 9.31
N SER A 63 16.95 5.93 10.07
CA SER A 63 18.40 5.93 9.82
C SER A 63 18.82 5.10 8.60
N ILE A 64 18.00 4.14 8.18
CA ILE A 64 18.32 3.18 7.12
C ILE A 64 17.30 3.30 5.97
N VAL A 65 16.01 3.37 6.31
CA VAL A 65 14.90 3.58 5.38
C VAL A 65 14.15 4.84 5.80
N ASP A 66 13.91 5.76 4.86
CA ASP A 66 13.15 6.97 5.13
C ASP A 66 11.64 6.72 5.09
N SER A 67 11.17 6.12 4.01
CA SER A 67 9.73 5.96 3.75
C SER A 67 9.47 4.82 2.75
N ILE A 68 8.20 4.47 2.60
CA ILE A 68 7.70 3.68 1.47
C ILE A 68 7.34 4.67 0.37
N SER A 69 8.01 4.59 -0.78
CA SER A 69 7.79 5.47 -1.93
C SER A 69 6.83 4.89 -2.96
N GLY A 70 6.50 3.60 -2.86
CA GLY A 70 5.53 3.01 -3.77
C GLY A 70 5.15 1.57 -3.44
N VAL A 71 4.11 1.10 -4.14
CA VAL A 71 3.69 -0.29 -4.15
C VAL A 71 3.46 -0.76 -5.58
N ILE A 72 3.86 -1.98 -5.87
CA ILE A 72 3.60 -2.63 -7.15
C ILE A 72 2.61 -3.77 -6.93
N LEU A 73 1.50 -3.70 -7.62
CA LEU A 73 0.49 -4.75 -7.66
C LEU A 73 0.66 -5.56 -8.95
N LYS A 74 0.52 -6.88 -8.85
CA LYS A 74 0.56 -7.79 -10.00
C LYS A 74 -0.83 -8.31 -10.34
N SER A 75 -1.09 -8.46 -11.63
CA SER A 75 -2.35 -8.97 -12.16
C SER A 75 -2.16 -9.62 -13.52
N ARG A 76 -3.05 -10.54 -13.90
CA ARG A 76 -3.18 -10.98 -15.31
C ARG A 76 -3.79 -9.89 -16.19
N ASP A 77 -4.57 -8.99 -15.60
CA ASP A 77 -5.20 -7.86 -16.26
C ASP A 77 -4.92 -6.57 -15.47
N PRO A 78 -3.73 -5.99 -15.63
CA PRO A 78 -3.34 -4.79 -14.89
C PRO A 78 -4.17 -3.56 -15.25
N ASP A 79 -4.74 -3.49 -16.45
CA ASP A 79 -5.62 -2.40 -16.84
C ASP A 79 -6.93 -2.40 -16.06
N LYS A 80 -7.54 -3.56 -15.95
CA LYS A 80 -8.75 -3.75 -15.15
C LYS A 80 -8.47 -3.44 -13.68
N LEU A 81 -7.38 -3.98 -13.12
CA LEU A 81 -7.00 -3.73 -11.72
C LEU A 81 -6.74 -2.24 -11.47
N CYS A 82 -5.98 -1.58 -12.34
CA CYS A 82 -5.73 -0.14 -12.26
C CYS A 82 -7.04 0.65 -12.29
N SER A 83 -7.97 0.32 -13.18
CA SER A 83 -9.28 0.98 -13.28
C SER A 83 -10.12 0.83 -12.00
N GLN A 84 -10.05 -0.31 -11.32
CA GLN A 84 -10.71 -0.52 -10.03
C GLN A 84 -10.11 0.39 -8.95
N TRP A 85 -8.78 0.53 -8.93
CA TRP A 85 -8.08 1.40 -7.98
C TRP A 85 -8.30 2.88 -8.28
N GLU A 86 -8.35 3.29 -9.57
CA GLU A 86 -8.75 4.66 -9.96
C GLU A 86 -10.11 5.03 -9.34
N LEU A 87 -11.08 4.10 -9.46
CA LEU A 87 -12.43 4.31 -8.92
C LEU A 87 -12.44 4.35 -7.40
N ALA A 88 -11.69 3.46 -6.75
CA ALA A 88 -11.63 3.37 -5.29
C ALA A 88 -10.98 4.61 -4.65
N LEU A 89 -9.92 5.13 -5.28
CA LEU A 89 -9.17 6.29 -4.80
C LEU A 89 -9.75 7.62 -5.27
N GLY A 90 -10.62 7.62 -6.29
CA GLY A 90 -11.08 8.84 -6.94
C GLY A 90 -9.96 9.58 -7.69
N LYS A 91 -8.88 8.88 -8.04
CA LYS A 91 -7.72 9.40 -8.78
C LYS A 91 -7.64 8.74 -10.17
N LYS A 92 -7.02 9.42 -11.11
CA LYS A 92 -6.75 8.88 -12.45
C LYS A 92 -5.31 8.39 -12.52
N ARG A 93 -5.07 7.41 -13.41
CA ARG A 93 -3.71 7.01 -13.78
C ARG A 93 -2.96 8.16 -14.43
N ASP A 94 -1.66 8.14 -14.36
CA ASP A 94 -0.81 9.20 -14.87
C ASP A 94 -0.82 9.24 -16.39
N PRO A 95 -0.91 10.43 -17.01
CA PRO A 95 -0.82 10.58 -18.45
C PRO A 95 0.53 10.08 -18.98
N GLY A 96 0.52 9.19 -19.96
CA GLY A 96 1.73 8.64 -20.58
C GLY A 96 2.40 7.51 -19.82
N GLU A 97 2.01 7.23 -18.60
CA GLU A 97 2.45 6.05 -17.84
C GLU A 97 1.32 5.03 -17.78
N ILE A 98 1.55 3.89 -18.44
CA ILE A 98 0.57 2.82 -18.45
C ILE A 98 0.56 2.17 -17.07
N PHE A 99 -0.62 2.16 -16.42
CA PHE A 99 -0.83 1.47 -15.14
C PHE A 99 -0.03 2.05 -13.94
N ASN A 100 0.02 3.38 -13.81
CA ASN A 100 0.55 4.05 -12.63
C ASN A 100 -0.44 5.11 -12.10
N ILE A 101 -0.58 5.18 -10.79
CA ILE A 101 -1.38 6.19 -10.08
C ILE A 101 -0.47 6.90 -9.09
N SER A 102 -0.19 8.18 -9.33
CA SER A 102 0.56 9.01 -8.40
C SER A 102 -0.29 9.43 -7.21
N LEU A 103 0.29 9.31 -6.02
CA LEU A 103 -0.20 9.86 -4.77
C LEU A 103 0.70 11.03 -4.34
N ASP A 104 0.34 11.71 -3.26
CA ASP A 104 1.06 12.92 -2.83
C ASP A 104 2.54 12.68 -2.47
N GLN A 105 2.87 11.50 -1.94
CA GLN A 105 4.24 11.13 -1.52
C GLN A 105 4.68 9.75 -1.99
N SER A 106 3.88 9.07 -2.81
CA SER A 106 4.15 7.71 -3.26
C SER A 106 3.41 7.42 -4.57
N ASN A 107 3.61 6.24 -5.12
CA ASN A 107 2.90 5.77 -6.30
C ASN A 107 2.36 4.35 -6.14
N ILE A 108 1.41 4.00 -6.98
CA ILE A 108 0.86 2.66 -7.11
C ILE A 108 1.03 2.25 -8.57
N SER A 109 1.84 1.23 -8.80
CA SER A 109 2.06 0.69 -10.14
C SER A 109 1.41 -0.70 -10.28
N PHE A 110 0.98 -1.02 -11.49
CA PHE A 110 0.34 -2.30 -11.79
C PHE A 110 1.12 -3.01 -12.89
N VAL A 111 1.51 -4.25 -12.64
CA VAL A 111 2.34 -5.03 -13.58
C VAL A 111 1.61 -6.29 -14.04
N HIS A 112 1.90 -6.67 -15.27
CA HIS A 112 1.37 -7.91 -15.84
C HIS A 112 2.17 -9.11 -15.33
N ASP A 113 1.49 -10.07 -14.73
CA ASP A 113 2.04 -11.37 -14.33
C ASP A 113 1.16 -12.50 -14.89
N LYS A 114 1.65 -13.12 -15.98
CA LYS A 114 0.95 -14.23 -16.67
C LYS A 114 0.70 -15.43 -15.76
N ASN A 115 1.58 -15.64 -14.78
CA ASN A 115 1.57 -16.80 -13.90
C ASN A 115 0.77 -16.55 -12.63
N SER A 116 0.36 -15.31 -12.38
CA SER A 116 -0.41 -14.99 -11.19
C SER A 116 -1.75 -15.70 -11.22
N ILE A 117 -2.09 -16.42 -10.16
CA ILE A 117 -3.41 -17.05 -9.97
C ILE A 117 -4.43 -16.00 -9.57
N GLU A 118 -4.01 -15.06 -8.72
CA GLU A 118 -4.81 -13.97 -8.18
C GLU A 118 -4.03 -12.66 -8.23
N ASP A 119 -4.76 -11.54 -8.25
CA ASP A 119 -4.16 -10.23 -8.06
C ASP A 119 -3.52 -10.13 -6.67
N GLY A 120 -2.39 -9.42 -6.56
CA GLY A 120 -1.71 -9.32 -5.27
C GLY A 120 -0.59 -8.30 -5.26
N ILE A 121 -0.05 -8.06 -4.06
CA ILE A 121 1.13 -7.21 -3.91
C ILE A 121 2.34 -7.96 -4.45
N HIS A 122 3.06 -7.34 -5.39
CA HIS A 122 4.31 -7.85 -5.95
C HIS A 122 5.51 -7.30 -5.20
N ALA A 123 5.53 -5.99 -4.96
CA ALA A 123 6.65 -5.34 -4.29
C ALA A 123 6.22 -4.08 -3.53
N PHE A 124 7.00 -3.73 -2.50
CA PHE A 124 7.08 -2.39 -1.96
C PHE A 124 8.34 -1.70 -2.45
N ILE A 125 8.24 -0.41 -2.79
CA ILE A 125 9.38 0.44 -3.11
C ILE A 125 9.68 1.28 -1.87
N VAL A 126 10.92 1.24 -1.39
CA VAL A 126 11.34 1.96 -0.19
C VAL A 126 12.45 2.92 -0.51
N LYS A 127 12.36 4.14 -0.01
CA LYS A 127 13.42 5.13 -0.12
C LYS A 127 14.55 4.77 0.84
N ALA A 128 15.63 4.24 0.28
CA ALA A 128 16.77 3.71 1.02
C ALA A 128 17.78 4.82 1.31
N LEU A 129 18.05 5.09 2.59
CA LEU A 129 19.13 6.00 3.01
C LEU A 129 20.48 5.27 3.11
N ASN A 130 20.49 3.98 3.36
CA ASN A 130 21.69 3.16 3.41
C ASN A 130 21.43 1.78 2.79
N ARG A 131 21.59 1.70 1.46
CA ARG A 131 21.37 0.47 0.68
C ARG A 131 22.27 -0.67 1.13
N GLU A 132 23.54 -0.41 1.40
CA GLU A 132 24.52 -1.43 1.80
C GLU A 132 24.09 -2.10 3.10
N LYS A 133 23.68 -1.31 4.07
CA LYS A 133 23.20 -1.81 5.37
C LYS A 133 21.91 -2.61 5.24
N ILE A 134 21.01 -2.22 4.34
CA ILE A 134 19.79 -2.98 4.06
C ILE A 134 20.13 -4.35 3.48
N ILE A 135 21.01 -4.39 2.48
CA ILE A 135 21.45 -5.64 1.84
C ILE A 135 22.17 -6.54 2.84
N GLU A 136 23.10 -5.99 3.63
CA GLU A 136 23.78 -6.74 4.69
C GLU A 136 22.80 -7.38 5.67
N ASN A 137 21.85 -6.60 6.19
CA ASN A 137 20.83 -7.09 7.10
C ASN A 137 19.91 -8.14 6.45
N ALA A 138 19.56 -7.97 5.18
CA ALA A 138 18.77 -8.96 4.43
C ALA A 138 19.53 -10.27 4.28
N LYS A 139 20.83 -10.22 3.98
CA LYS A 139 21.70 -11.42 3.93
C LYS A 139 21.74 -12.14 5.27
N LEU A 140 22.02 -11.41 6.35
CA LEU A 140 22.12 -11.97 7.71
C LEU A 140 20.82 -12.66 8.15
N LYS A 141 19.67 -12.16 7.67
CA LYS A 141 18.34 -12.71 7.99
C LYS A 141 17.85 -13.76 6.98
N GLY A 142 18.65 -14.12 5.97
CA GLY A 142 18.26 -15.07 4.92
C GLY A 142 17.11 -14.56 4.04
N LEU A 143 16.94 -13.25 3.92
CA LEU A 143 15.88 -12.61 3.14
C LEU A 143 16.31 -12.21 1.73
N LEU A 144 17.60 -12.42 1.39
CA LEU A 144 18.11 -12.14 0.05
C LEU A 144 18.09 -13.43 -0.78
N VAL A 145 17.25 -13.46 -1.81
CA VAL A 145 17.08 -14.58 -2.74
C VAL A 145 17.34 -14.08 -4.16
N ASN A 146 18.33 -14.67 -4.86
CA ASN A 146 18.71 -14.26 -6.22
C ASN A 146 18.93 -12.75 -6.38
N GLU A 147 19.64 -12.14 -5.43
CA GLU A 147 19.91 -10.69 -5.36
C GLU A 147 18.65 -9.81 -5.11
N GLU A 148 17.50 -10.41 -4.87
CA GLU A 148 16.26 -9.73 -4.51
C GLU A 148 15.96 -9.89 -3.02
N ILE A 149 15.58 -8.79 -2.36
CA ILE A 149 15.12 -8.85 -0.97
C ILE A 149 13.65 -9.25 -0.99
N THR A 150 13.32 -10.33 -0.27
CA THR A 150 11.96 -10.86 -0.20
C THR A 150 11.55 -11.06 1.26
N VAL A 151 10.41 -10.50 1.64
CA VAL A 151 9.82 -10.60 2.98
C VAL A 151 8.38 -11.09 2.85
N GLY A 152 8.08 -12.27 3.43
CA GLY A 152 6.73 -12.83 3.36
C GLY A 152 6.21 -13.08 1.93
N GLY A 153 7.09 -13.32 0.97
CA GLY A 153 6.72 -13.51 -0.44
C GLY A 153 6.57 -12.23 -1.24
N VAL A 154 6.78 -11.06 -0.63
CA VAL A 154 6.74 -9.75 -1.28
C VAL A 154 8.16 -9.21 -1.45
N LYS A 155 8.45 -8.67 -2.64
CA LYS A 155 9.76 -8.06 -2.92
C LYS A 155 9.88 -6.69 -2.26
N ILE A 156 11.10 -6.33 -1.86
CA ILE A 156 11.46 -4.99 -1.42
C ILE A 156 12.43 -4.40 -2.45
N ILE A 157 12.00 -3.35 -3.11
CA ILE A 157 12.79 -2.60 -4.10
C ILE A 157 13.37 -1.37 -3.40
N LEU A 158 14.65 -1.15 -3.55
CA LEU A 158 15.35 -0.01 -2.97
C LEU A 158 15.42 1.12 -4.01
N ASP A 159 14.83 2.27 -3.66
CA ASP A 159 14.88 3.52 -4.42
C ASP A 159 15.96 4.43 -3.83
#